data_caee1aeda69a5ecc48f6ff7e89ce4b4a
#
_entry.id   caee1aeda69a5ecc48f6ff7e89ce4b4a
#
_cell.length_a   1.000
_cell.length_b   1.000
_cell.length_c   1.000
_cell.angle_alpha   90.00
_cell.angle_beta   90.00
_cell.angle_gamma   90.00
#
_symmetry.space_group_name_H-M   'P 1'
#
loop_
_entity.id
_entity.type
_entity.pdbx_description
1 polymer ?
#
loop_
_entity_poly.entity_id
_entity_poly.type
_entity_poly.pdbx_seq_one_letter_code
_entity_poly.pdbx_strand_id
1 'polypeptide(L)'
;ELNQHLVVGPLGLAGKKIHVSNASPYLKRLKNLQEETGSTFEVVTVPPYIGTEKLIKKVADGEIEFTVADDNIARINATYYDNLDISVQLSFPQQIAWAVRKNAPKLLKAVNDWFDANRNTSQYAYIYNKYFKAPKERWTHLAGEYSSIHGGRISPYDDLLKEYSGLIDWDWRLLAAQMYQESKFREDARSWAGAFGLMQFMPATAEQYGIDASSPPEAHIRAAILYLRWLDDYWQKRIFDPEERIRFVLASYNAGLGHVIDATGLAASLGYDPFRWDNNVAEFFFVKSKTEFYTMQEVKHGYCRGTEPYEYVKKILHQYDHYRSVIHDT
;
A
#
# COMPACT_ATOMS: atom_id res chain seq x y z
N GLU A 1 -19.05 18.17 28.46
CA GLU A 1 -19.34 19.25 27.45
C GLU A 1 -19.26 18.74 25.99
N LEU A 2 -18.97 17.47 25.74
CA LEU A 2 -18.83 16.91 24.37
C LEU A 2 -20.16 16.57 23.65
N ASN A 3 -21.32 16.67 24.34
CA ASN A 3 -22.59 16.17 23.81
C ASN A 3 -23.56 17.24 23.25
N GLN A 4 -23.16 18.52 23.15
CA GLN A 4 -24.08 19.59 22.72
C GLN A 4 -24.17 19.81 21.20
N HIS A 5 -23.39 19.08 20.36
CA HIS A 5 -23.35 19.28 18.90
C HIS A 5 -23.73 18.04 18.07
N LEU A 6 -24.14 16.94 18.69
CA LEU A 6 -24.57 15.76 17.97
C LEU A 6 -25.89 16.01 17.25
N VAL A 7 -25.87 15.86 15.94
CA VAL A 7 -27.07 15.94 15.08
C VAL A 7 -27.80 14.62 15.15
N VAL A 8 -29.05 14.63 15.61
CA VAL A 8 -29.90 13.45 15.63
C VAL A 8 -30.79 13.46 14.39
N GLY A 9 -30.37 12.74 13.33
CA GLY A 9 -31.10 12.63 12.09
C GLY A 9 -31.10 13.88 11.20
N PRO A 10 -31.70 13.81 9.99
CA PRO A 10 -31.64 14.88 8.99
C PRO A 10 -32.29 16.21 9.44
N LEU A 11 -33.29 16.18 10.31
CA LEU A 11 -33.94 17.39 10.83
C LEU A 11 -33.01 18.21 11.75
N GLY A 12 -32.06 17.58 12.43
CA GLY A 12 -31.08 18.25 13.27
C GLY A 12 -30.04 19.07 12.48
N LEU A 13 -30.05 19.02 11.15
CA LEU A 13 -29.20 19.86 10.31
C LEU A 13 -29.69 21.30 10.15
N ALA A 14 -30.89 21.65 10.64
CA ALA A 14 -31.44 23.01 10.57
C ALA A 14 -30.48 24.05 11.15
N GLY A 15 -30.21 25.11 10.38
CA GLY A 15 -29.26 26.17 10.76
C GLY A 15 -27.75 25.80 10.63
N LYS A 16 -27.41 24.59 10.25
CA LYS A 16 -26.01 24.13 10.10
C LYS A 16 -25.44 24.47 8.73
N LYS A 17 -24.07 24.51 8.66
CA LYS A 17 -23.33 24.69 7.40
C LYS A 17 -22.74 23.35 6.97
N ILE A 18 -23.10 22.88 5.78
CA ILE A 18 -22.65 21.60 5.24
C ILE A 18 -21.77 21.85 4.01
N HIS A 19 -20.52 21.42 4.08
CA HIS A 19 -19.54 21.62 3.03
C HIS A 19 -19.53 20.42 2.07
N VAL A 20 -19.65 20.67 0.76
CA VAL A 20 -19.60 19.65 -0.28
C VAL A 20 -18.87 20.14 -1.52
N SER A 21 -18.26 19.25 -2.28
CA SER A 21 -17.69 19.61 -3.58
C SER A 21 -18.81 20.00 -4.57
N ASN A 22 -18.59 21.05 -5.34
CA ASN A 22 -19.56 21.50 -6.35
C ASN A 22 -19.78 20.50 -7.50
N ALA A 23 -18.87 19.56 -7.72
CA ALA A 23 -19.01 18.45 -8.67
C ALA A 23 -19.58 17.18 -8.03
N SER A 24 -19.97 17.21 -6.74
CA SER A 24 -20.43 16.04 -6.02
C SER A 24 -21.94 15.77 -6.25
N PRO A 25 -22.36 14.49 -6.37
CA PRO A 25 -23.76 14.12 -6.38
C PRO A 25 -24.49 14.49 -5.08
N TYR A 26 -23.77 14.67 -3.98
CA TYR A 26 -24.32 15.05 -2.68
C TYR A 26 -25.01 16.42 -2.70
N LEU A 27 -24.55 17.34 -3.56
CA LEU A 27 -25.19 18.65 -3.71
C LEU A 27 -26.69 18.54 -4.10
N LYS A 28 -26.99 17.65 -5.04
CA LYS A 28 -28.38 17.38 -5.45
C LYS A 28 -29.16 16.73 -4.31
N ARG A 29 -28.54 15.77 -3.59
CA ARG A 29 -29.19 15.10 -2.45
C ARG A 29 -29.54 16.08 -1.34
N LEU A 30 -28.64 16.99 -1.00
CA LEU A 30 -28.89 18.02 0.03
C LEU A 30 -30.03 18.95 -0.35
N LYS A 31 -30.11 19.38 -1.61
CA LYS A 31 -31.22 20.18 -2.10
C LYS A 31 -32.57 19.47 -1.97
N ASN A 32 -32.61 18.19 -2.42
CA ASN A 32 -33.81 17.39 -2.27
C ASN A 32 -34.19 17.20 -0.79
N LEU A 33 -33.21 17.04 0.09
CA LEU A 33 -33.44 16.90 1.54
C LEU A 33 -34.07 18.17 2.15
N GLN A 34 -33.63 19.36 1.70
CA GLN A 34 -34.26 20.63 2.12
C GLN A 34 -35.73 20.68 1.72
N GLU A 35 -36.03 20.26 0.48
CA GLU A 35 -37.42 20.20 -0.03
C GLU A 35 -38.26 19.14 0.73
N GLU A 36 -37.71 17.97 0.98
CA GLU A 36 -38.38 16.85 1.66
C GLU A 36 -38.69 17.17 3.13
N THR A 37 -37.79 17.88 3.82
CA THR A 37 -37.88 18.10 5.27
C THR A 37 -38.35 19.49 5.63
N GLY A 38 -38.35 20.44 4.70
CA GLY A 38 -38.58 21.86 4.99
C GLY A 38 -37.45 22.49 5.83
N SER A 39 -36.34 21.78 6.04
CA SER A 39 -35.23 22.25 6.86
C SER A 39 -34.39 23.29 6.12
N THR A 40 -34.01 24.35 6.82
CA THR A 40 -33.12 25.38 6.30
C THR A 40 -31.71 25.16 6.86
N PHE A 41 -30.84 24.58 6.09
CA PHE A 41 -29.39 24.52 6.35
C PHE A 41 -28.63 25.15 5.16
N GLU A 42 -27.43 25.63 5.41
CA GLU A 42 -26.58 26.26 4.40
C GLU A 42 -25.73 25.20 3.71
N VAL A 43 -25.77 25.13 2.37
CA VAL A 43 -24.87 24.27 1.59
C VAL A 43 -23.73 25.12 1.06
N VAL A 44 -22.54 24.90 1.60
CA VAL A 44 -21.30 25.56 1.21
C VAL A 44 -20.58 24.71 0.19
N THR A 45 -20.44 25.21 -1.03
CA THR A 45 -19.73 24.47 -2.10
C THR A 45 -18.25 24.82 -2.11
N VAL A 46 -17.41 23.79 -2.28
CA VAL A 46 -15.96 23.93 -2.46
C VAL A 46 -15.54 23.50 -3.87
N PRO A 47 -14.36 23.95 -4.36
CA PRO A 47 -13.86 23.59 -5.69
C PRO A 47 -13.74 22.08 -5.90
N PRO A 48 -13.86 21.56 -7.15
CA PRO A 48 -13.86 20.12 -7.46
C PRO A 48 -12.60 19.37 -7.02
N TYR A 49 -11.45 20.05 -6.95
CA TYR A 49 -10.18 19.46 -6.52
C TYR A 49 -10.12 19.19 -4.99
N ILE A 50 -11.11 19.70 -4.24
CA ILE A 50 -11.30 19.34 -2.83
C ILE A 50 -12.28 18.17 -2.81
N GLY A 51 -11.72 16.95 -2.78
CA GLY A 51 -12.51 15.71 -2.72
C GLY A 51 -13.12 15.45 -1.35
N THR A 52 -14.03 14.46 -1.29
CA THR A 52 -14.75 14.07 -0.07
C THR A 52 -13.81 13.76 1.09
N GLU A 53 -12.73 13.05 0.86
CA GLU A 53 -11.76 12.68 1.91
C GLU A 53 -11.08 13.91 2.55
N LYS A 54 -10.75 14.94 1.73
CA LYS A 54 -10.20 16.20 2.26
C LYS A 54 -11.23 16.94 3.11
N LEU A 55 -12.51 16.87 2.74
CA LEU A 55 -13.57 17.47 3.54
C LEU A 55 -13.78 16.72 4.85
N ILE A 56 -13.73 15.39 4.84
CA ILE A 56 -13.77 14.58 6.07
C ILE A 56 -12.59 14.94 6.98
N LYS A 57 -11.39 15.07 6.44
CA LYS A 57 -10.23 15.52 7.22
C LYS A 57 -10.45 16.89 7.85
N LYS A 58 -11.03 17.85 7.12
CA LYS A 58 -11.35 19.19 7.66
C LYS A 58 -12.37 19.14 8.81
N VAL A 59 -13.31 18.17 8.76
CA VAL A 59 -14.22 17.93 9.91
C VAL A 59 -13.42 17.39 11.10
N ALA A 60 -12.56 16.41 10.88
CA ALA A 60 -11.72 15.83 11.93
C ALA A 60 -10.76 16.86 12.56
N ASP A 61 -10.20 17.76 11.75
CA ASP A 61 -9.33 18.85 12.20
C ASP A 61 -10.11 20.01 12.90
N GLY A 62 -11.47 19.99 12.87
CA GLY A 62 -12.32 21.03 13.43
C GLY A 62 -12.41 22.31 12.60
N GLU A 63 -11.92 22.30 11.34
CA GLU A 63 -11.98 23.46 10.43
C GLU A 63 -13.41 23.69 9.91
N ILE A 64 -14.20 22.64 9.75
CA ILE A 64 -15.61 22.67 9.36
C ILE A 64 -16.41 21.70 10.22
N GLU A 65 -17.70 21.98 10.43
CA GLU A 65 -18.54 21.13 11.29
C GLU A 65 -19.10 19.92 10.56
N PHE A 66 -19.55 20.07 9.30
CA PHE A 66 -20.27 19.02 8.57
C PHE A 66 -19.82 18.88 7.12
N THR A 67 -19.73 17.64 6.69
CA THR A 67 -19.64 17.26 5.28
C THR A 67 -20.54 16.05 5.00
N VAL A 68 -20.66 15.67 3.73
CA VAL A 68 -21.40 14.47 3.29
C VAL A 68 -20.49 13.53 2.56
N ALA A 69 -20.62 12.24 2.84
CA ALA A 69 -19.86 11.17 2.19
C ALA A 69 -20.74 9.93 2.00
N ASP A 70 -20.33 9.04 1.10
CA ASP A 70 -20.88 7.70 1.05
C ASP A 70 -20.51 6.93 2.32
N ASP A 71 -21.41 6.09 2.81
CA ASP A 71 -21.26 5.32 4.06
C ASP A 71 -19.94 4.54 4.12
N ASN A 72 -19.55 3.90 3.02
CA ASN A 72 -18.29 3.16 2.95
C ASN A 72 -17.05 4.08 3.11
N ILE A 73 -17.06 5.28 2.51
CA ILE A 73 -15.99 6.28 2.66
C ILE A 73 -15.98 6.83 4.08
N ALA A 74 -17.15 7.16 4.62
CA ALA A 74 -17.27 7.67 5.98
C ALA A 74 -16.75 6.65 7.00
N ARG A 75 -17.14 5.37 6.88
CA ARG A 75 -16.68 4.28 7.77
C ARG A 75 -15.18 4.07 7.72
N ILE A 76 -14.58 4.07 6.53
CA ILE A 76 -13.13 3.97 6.39
C ILE A 76 -12.47 5.13 7.13
N ASN A 77 -12.90 6.37 6.90
CA ASN A 77 -12.30 7.53 7.55
C ASN A 77 -12.54 7.56 9.07
N ALA A 78 -13.67 7.08 9.55
CA ALA A 78 -13.94 6.95 10.99
C ALA A 78 -13.03 5.93 11.70
N THR A 79 -12.36 5.05 10.95
CA THR A 79 -11.29 4.20 11.53
C THR A 79 -9.99 4.98 11.77
N TYR A 80 -9.82 6.13 11.12
CA TYR A 80 -8.64 7.00 11.27
C TYR A 80 -8.86 8.16 12.24
N TYR A 81 -10.09 8.68 12.31
CA TYR A 81 -10.45 9.86 13.08
C TYR A 81 -11.53 9.53 14.12
N ASP A 82 -11.18 9.44 15.40
CA ASP A 82 -12.07 9.03 16.49
C ASP A 82 -13.16 10.04 16.80
N ASN A 83 -12.96 11.27 16.37
CA ASN A 83 -13.85 12.40 16.62
C ASN A 83 -14.89 12.61 15.51
N LEU A 84 -15.02 11.68 14.59
CA LEU A 84 -16.05 11.70 13.55
C LEU A 84 -17.32 10.98 14.02
N ASP A 85 -18.45 11.69 13.97
CA ASP A 85 -19.77 11.08 14.06
C ASP A 85 -20.32 10.81 12.65
N ILE A 86 -20.56 9.55 12.34
CA ILE A 86 -21.11 9.08 11.06
C ILE A 86 -22.49 8.46 11.21
N SER A 87 -23.18 8.71 12.31
CA SER A 87 -24.48 8.09 12.64
C SER A 87 -25.65 8.62 11.81
N VAL A 88 -25.55 9.84 11.26
CA VAL A 88 -26.62 10.51 10.55
C VAL A 88 -26.71 10.04 9.10
N GLN A 89 -27.78 9.32 8.77
CA GLN A 89 -28.05 8.88 7.41
C GLN A 89 -28.93 9.89 6.67
N LEU A 90 -28.45 10.36 5.49
CA LEU A 90 -29.13 11.36 4.66
C LEU A 90 -29.95 10.74 3.51
N SER A 91 -29.84 9.43 3.29
CA SER A 91 -30.58 8.71 2.25
C SER A 91 -30.81 7.26 2.64
N PHE A 92 -31.77 6.62 1.97
CA PHE A 92 -31.95 5.18 2.08
C PHE A 92 -30.70 4.46 1.53
N PRO A 93 -30.38 3.25 2.03
CA PRO A 93 -29.28 2.45 1.52
C PRO A 93 -29.42 2.22 0.01
N GLN A 94 -28.39 2.56 -0.73
CA GLN A 94 -28.28 2.35 -2.17
C GLN A 94 -27.29 1.23 -2.45
N GLN A 95 -27.63 0.40 -3.43
CA GLN A 95 -26.73 -0.65 -3.87
C GLN A 95 -25.60 -0.04 -4.72
N ILE A 96 -24.37 -0.27 -4.32
CA ILE A 96 -23.19 0.08 -5.09
C ILE A 96 -22.86 -1.09 -6.02
N ALA A 97 -22.61 -0.81 -7.29
CA ALA A 97 -22.28 -1.81 -8.29
C ALA A 97 -21.01 -1.43 -9.05
N TRP A 98 -20.26 -2.42 -9.49
CA TRP A 98 -19.14 -2.20 -10.39
C TRP A 98 -19.67 -1.93 -11.80
N ALA A 99 -19.09 -0.92 -12.45
CA ALA A 99 -19.40 -0.61 -13.84
C ALA A 99 -18.37 -1.26 -14.76
N VAL A 100 -18.85 -1.98 -15.78
CA VAL A 100 -18.03 -2.49 -16.87
C VAL A 100 -18.45 -1.86 -18.19
N ARG A 101 -17.56 -1.84 -19.16
CA ARG A 101 -17.87 -1.31 -20.50
C ARG A 101 -19.06 -2.08 -21.10
N LYS A 102 -19.98 -1.36 -21.77
CA LYS A 102 -21.20 -1.93 -22.38
C LYS A 102 -20.90 -3.08 -23.37
N ASN A 103 -19.74 -3.05 -24.01
CA ASN A 103 -19.30 -4.08 -24.98
C ASN A 103 -18.45 -5.19 -24.35
N ALA A 104 -18.48 -5.37 -23.03
CA ALA A 104 -17.74 -6.39 -22.29
C ALA A 104 -18.66 -7.39 -21.54
N PRO A 105 -19.59 -8.09 -22.20
CA PRO A 105 -20.56 -8.95 -21.52
C PRO A 105 -19.91 -10.16 -20.84
N LYS A 106 -18.79 -10.67 -21.37
CA LYS A 106 -18.03 -11.77 -20.74
C LYS A 106 -17.42 -11.33 -19.41
N LEU A 107 -16.89 -10.11 -19.33
CA LEU A 107 -16.37 -9.56 -18.08
C LEU A 107 -17.49 -9.33 -17.06
N LEU A 108 -18.62 -8.77 -17.48
CA LEU A 108 -19.78 -8.59 -16.62
C LEU A 108 -20.24 -9.92 -16.02
N LYS A 109 -20.34 -10.96 -16.86
CA LYS A 109 -20.70 -12.30 -16.39
C LYS A 109 -19.69 -12.84 -15.39
N ALA A 110 -18.39 -12.77 -15.67
CA ALA A 110 -17.35 -13.27 -14.80
C ALA A 110 -17.35 -12.56 -13.44
N VAL A 111 -17.55 -11.24 -13.41
CA VAL A 111 -17.66 -10.46 -12.17
C VAL A 111 -18.89 -10.88 -11.35
N ASN A 112 -20.04 -11.00 -11.99
CA ASN A 112 -21.28 -11.41 -11.29
C ASN A 112 -21.17 -12.85 -10.77
N ASP A 113 -20.69 -13.80 -11.58
CA ASP A 113 -20.48 -15.19 -11.17
C ASP A 113 -19.54 -15.26 -9.95
N TRP A 114 -18.48 -14.42 -9.92
CA TRP A 114 -17.58 -14.37 -8.80
C TRP A 114 -18.26 -13.85 -7.52
N PHE A 115 -19.04 -12.78 -7.61
CA PHE A 115 -19.78 -12.25 -6.46
C PHE A 115 -20.80 -13.26 -5.94
N ASP A 116 -21.54 -13.92 -6.82
CA ASP A 116 -22.55 -14.92 -6.44
C ASP A 116 -21.91 -16.12 -5.72
N ALA A 117 -20.73 -16.54 -6.17
CA ALA A 117 -19.98 -17.62 -5.54
C ALA A 117 -19.32 -17.23 -4.22
N ASN A 118 -18.90 -15.95 -4.05
CA ASN A 118 -17.98 -15.58 -2.97
C ASN A 118 -18.59 -14.67 -1.88
N ARG A 119 -19.63 -13.87 -2.16
CA ARG A 119 -20.15 -12.84 -1.23
C ARG A 119 -20.57 -13.37 0.15
N ASN A 120 -20.93 -14.66 0.24
CA ASN A 120 -21.33 -15.29 1.50
C ASN A 120 -20.24 -16.18 2.10
N THR A 121 -19.01 -16.14 1.58
CA THR A 121 -17.89 -16.94 2.08
C THR A 121 -17.13 -16.23 3.19
N SER A 122 -16.47 -17.01 4.05
CA SER A 122 -15.55 -16.50 5.07
C SER A 122 -14.39 -15.71 4.47
N GLN A 123 -13.94 -16.06 3.26
CA GLN A 123 -12.90 -15.34 2.55
C GLN A 123 -13.35 -13.93 2.15
N TYR A 124 -14.57 -13.78 1.63
CA TYR A 124 -15.14 -12.47 1.33
C TYR A 124 -15.32 -11.64 2.60
N ALA A 125 -15.85 -12.24 3.67
CA ALA A 125 -16.01 -11.59 4.96
C ALA A 125 -14.65 -11.15 5.54
N TYR A 126 -13.60 -11.97 5.39
CA TYR A 126 -12.23 -11.60 5.79
C TYR A 126 -11.71 -10.38 5.01
N ILE A 127 -11.85 -10.38 3.67
CA ILE A 127 -11.45 -9.26 2.82
C ILE A 127 -12.23 -8.00 3.20
N TYR A 128 -13.57 -8.11 3.31
CA TYR A 128 -14.41 -6.98 3.69
C TYR A 128 -14.04 -6.40 5.07
N ASN A 129 -13.89 -7.28 6.06
CA ASN A 129 -13.51 -6.84 7.41
C ASN A 129 -12.11 -6.22 7.43
N LYS A 130 -11.18 -6.76 6.65
CA LYS A 130 -9.81 -6.22 6.53
C LYS A 130 -9.79 -4.78 6.02
N TYR A 131 -10.65 -4.43 5.07
CA TYR A 131 -10.63 -3.10 4.43
C TYR A 131 -11.65 -2.12 5.01
N PHE A 132 -12.75 -2.60 5.58
CA PHE A 132 -13.85 -1.73 6.03
C PHE A 132 -14.14 -1.78 7.54
N LYS A 133 -13.62 -2.79 8.27
CA LYS A 133 -13.90 -2.96 9.71
C LYS A 133 -12.66 -3.22 10.56
N ALA A 134 -11.44 -3.16 9.98
CA ALA A 134 -10.22 -3.41 10.75
C ALA A 134 -10.08 -2.37 11.86
N PRO A 135 -9.77 -2.79 13.11
CA PRO A 135 -9.51 -1.86 14.20
C PRO A 135 -8.35 -0.93 13.89
N LYS A 136 -8.42 0.29 14.42
CA LYS A 136 -7.46 1.38 14.34
C LYS A 136 -5.99 0.94 14.52
N GLU A 137 -5.73 -0.02 15.41
CA GLU A 137 -4.39 -0.51 15.73
C GLU A 137 -3.60 -1.09 14.54
N ARG A 138 -4.29 -1.58 13.50
CA ARG A 138 -3.62 -2.10 12.31
C ARG A 138 -3.28 -1.00 11.29
N TRP A 139 -3.93 0.16 11.38
CA TRP A 139 -3.78 1.29 10.47
C TRP A 139 -3.11 2.51 11.09
N THR A 140 -2.94 2.56 12.41
CA THR A 140 -2.21 3.65 13.08
C THR A 140 -0.76 3.76 12.63
N HIS A 141 -0.17 2.66 12.16
CA HIS A 141 1.13 2.70 11.49
C HIS A 141 1.08 3.21 10.04
N LEU A 142 -0.12 3.30 9.43
CA LEU A 142 -0.30 3.82 8.07
C LEU A 142 -0.87 5.24 8.05
N ALA A 143 -1.58 5.65 9.08
CA ALA A 143 -2.26 6.95 9.19
C ALA A 143 -1.69 7.84 10.31
N GLY A 144 -0.66 7.37 11.00
CA GLY A 144 0.05 8.14 12.01
C GLY A 144 0.90 9.26 11.41
N GLU A 145 1.67 9.89 12.26
CA GLU A 145 2.65 10.94 11.98
C GLU A 145 3.56 10.67 10.76
N TYR A 146 3.66 9.39 10.35
CA TYR A 146 4.50 8.86 9.27
C TYR A 146 3.73 8.48 8.00
N SER A 147 2.45 8.83 7.89
CA SER A 147 1.76 8.72 6.61
C SER A 147 2.29 9.81 5.68
N SER A 148 2.69 9.44 4.47
CA SER A 148 3.10 10.38 3.42
C SER A 148 2.03 11.43 3.09
N ILE A 149 0.82 11.24 3.57
CA ILE A 149 -0.32 12.16 3.46
C ILE A 149 -0.33 13.20 4.60
N HIS A 150 0.34 12.93 5.73
CA HIS A 150 0.33 13.77 6.93
C HIS A 150 1.75 14.13 7.36
N GLY A 151 2.25 15.30 7.02
CA GLY A 151 3.47 15.86 7.59
C GLY A 151 4.76 15.71 6.79
N GLY A 152 4.73 15.16 5.55
CA GLY A 152 5.94 15.05 4.71
C GLY A 152 6.96 14.01 5.18
N ARG A 153 6.56 13.05 6.02
CA ARG A 153 7.40 11.93 6.49
C ARG A 153 6.78 10.59 6.08
N ILE A 154 7.63 9.62 5.74
CA ILE A 154 7.26 8.24 5.42
C ILE A 154 7.31 7.36 6.68
N SER A 155 8.33 7.56 7.51
CA SER A 155 8.61 6.70 8.66
C SER A 155 9.38 7.44 9.76
N PRO A 156 9.50 6.86 10.98
CA PRO A 156 10.41 7.36 12.02
C PRO A 156 11.88 7.33 11.58
N TYR A 157 12.19 6.57 10.54
CA TYR A 157 13.56 6.27 10.11
C TYR A 157 14.02 7.09 8.91
N ASP A 158 13.24 8.07 8.44
CA ASP A 158 13.52 8.84 7.23
C ASP A 158 14.90 9.50 7.28
N ASP A 159 15.27 10.06 8.44
CA ASP A 159 16.57 10.73 8.60
C ASP A 159 17.72 9.74 8.47
N LEU A 160 17.61 8.54 9.06
CA LEU A 160 18.60 7.47 8.91
C LEU A 160 18.64 6.93 7.47
N LEU A 161 17.47 6.77 6.83
CA LEU A 161 17.41 6.31 5.45
C LEU A 161 18.05 7.31 4.49
N LYS A 162 17.85 8.62 4.70
CA LYS A 162 18.51 9.69 3.94
C LYS A 162 20.02 9.68 4.15
N GLU A 163 20.47 9.55 5.40
CA GLU A 163 21.88 9.49 5.74
C GLU A 163 22.58 8.32 5.05
N TYR A 164 22.02 7.13 5.17
CA TYR A 164 22.67 5.91 4.65
C TYR A 164 22.41 5.65 3.16
N SER A 165 21.40 6.25 2.54
CA SER A 165 21.11 6.08 1.11
C SER A 165 22.28 6.44 0.19
N GLY A 166 23.08 7.45 0.59
CA GLY A 166 24.29 7.84 -0.13
C GLY A 166 25.36 6.75 -0.24
N LEU A 167 25.30 5.70 0.57
CA LEU A 167 26.22 4.56 0.48
C LEU A 167 25.98 3.66 -0.72
N ILE A 168 24.78 3.71 -1.32
CA ILE A 168 24.35 2.85 -2.43
C ILE A 168 23.89 3.65 -3.64
N ASP A 169 23.84 4.98 -3.54
CA ASP A 169 23.32 5.87 -4.59
C ASP A 169 21.86 5.57 -4.98
N TRP A 170 21.07 5.17 -3.98
CA TRP A 170 19.63 4.94 -4.13
C TRP A 170 18.82 6.06 -3.51
N ASP A 171 17.65 6.32 -4.08
CA ASP A 171 16.65 7.19 -3.45
C ASP A 171 16.23 6.61 -2.09
N TRP A 172 16.32 7.39 -1.02
CA TRP A 172 15.94 6.96 0.32
C TRP A 172 14.47 6.50 0.42
N ARG A 173 13.59 7.02 -0.46
CA ARG A 173 12.19 6.61 -0.55
C ARG A 173 12.03 5.19 -1.08
N LEU A 174 12.96 4.72 -1.90
CA LEU A 174 13.01 3.31 -2.33
C LEU A 174 13.39 2.40 -1.16
N LEU A 175 14.36 2.81 -0.34
CA LEU A 175 14.73 2.09 0.88
C LEU A 175 13.58 2.07 1.89
N ALA A 176 12.84 3.17 2.03
CA ALA A 176 11.63 3.24 2.84
C ALA A 176 10.53 2.29 2.32
N ALA A 177 10.33 2.21 1.02
CA ALA A 177 9.37 1.30 0.40
C ALA A 177 9.75 -0.18 0.65
N GLN A 178 11.04 -0.50 0.58
CA GLN A 178 11.54 -1.84 0.90
C GLN A 178 11.32 -2.15 2.39
N MET A 179 11.73 -1.28 3.31
CA MET A 179 11.52 -1.46 4.76
C MET A 179 10.03 -1.63 5.09
N TYR A 180 9.17 -0.86 4.45
CA TYR A 180 7.72 -1.04 4.59
C TYR A 180 7.26 -2.43 4.12
N GLN A 181 7.78 -2.93 3.01
CA GLN A 181 7.44 -4.27 2.52
C GLN A 181 7.93 -5.36 3.47
N GLU A 182 9.09 -5.20 4.09
CA GLU A 182 9.69 -6.16 5.01
C GLU A 182 8.97 -6.23 6.36
N SER A 183 8.80 -5.10 7.04
CA SER A 183 8.35 -5.07 8.44
C SER A 183 7.15 -4.16 8.71
N LYS A 184 6.73 -3.33 7.76
CA LYS A 184 5.83 -2.21 8.02
C LYS A 184 6.38 -1.23 9.07
N PHE A 185 7.70 -1.01 9.02
CA PHE A 185 8.47 -0.20 9.97
C PHE A 185 8.46 -0.74 11.42
N ARG A 186 8.19 -2.01 11.62
CA ARG A 186 8.13 -2.62 12.96
C ARG A 186 9.48 -3.24 13.31
N GLU A 187 10.08 -2.78 14.41
CA GLU A 187 11.35 -3.30 14.93
C GLU A 187 11.24 -4.74 15.42
N ASP A 188 10.09 -5.09 15.99
CA ASP A 188 9.78 -6.40 16.55
C ASP A 188 9.30 -7.44 15.54
N ALA A 189 9.26 -7.08 14.25
CA ALA A 189 8.76 -7.97 13.22
C ALA A 189 9.57 -9.27 13.14
N ARG A 190 8.85 -10.40 13.09
CA ARG A 190 9.43 -11.73 12.89
C ARG A 190 8.63 -12.50 11.87
N SER A 191 9.32 -13.15 10.95
CA SER A 191 8.68 -14.05 10.00
C SER A 191 8.60 -15.48 10.56
N TRP A 192 7.74 -16.29 9.97
CA TRP A 192 7.65 -17.72 10.29
C TRP A 192 8.97 -18.46 9.95
N ALA A 193 9.77 -17.95 9.01
CA ALA A 193 11.06 -18.54 8.62
C ALA A 193 12.22 -18.08 9.51
N GLY A 194 11.95 -17.22 10.52
CA GLY A 194 12.93 -16.73 11.47
C GLY A 194 13.61 -15.43 11.08
N ALA A 195 13.22 -14.78 9.99
CA ALA A 195 13.69 -13.43 9.67
C ALA A 195 13.18 -12.42 10.71
N PHE A 196 13.98 -11.38 11.01
CA PHE A 196 13.68 -10.46 12.10
C PHE A 196 14.06 -9.01 11.78
N GLY A 197 13.42 -8.09 12.53
CA GLY A 197 13.71 -6.66 12.55
C GLY A 197 13.18 -5.90 11.35
N LEU A 198 13.55 -4.63 11.26
CA LEU A 198 13.06 -3.67 10.27
C LEU A 198 13.21 -4.13 8.83
N MET A 199 14.30 -4.84 8.52
CA MET A 199 14.67 -5.26 7.18
C MET A 199 14.64 -6.79 7.00
N GLN A 200 14.01 -7.50 7.94
CA GLN A 200 13.76 -8.94 7.91
C GLN A 200 14.99 -9.78 7.56
N PHE A 201 16.08 -9.56 8.30
CA PHE A 201 17.29 -10.35 8.12
C PHE A 201 17.07 -11.81 8.55
N MET A 202 17.52 -12.73 7.69
CA MET A 202 17.72 -14.12 8.11
C MET A 202 18.92 -14.23 9.06
N PRO A 203 18.87 -15.08 10.10
CA PRO A 203 19.93 -15.17 11.11
C PRO A 203 21.34 -15.33 10.53
N ALA A 204 21.51 -16.19 9.53
CA ALA A 204 22.81 -16.42 8.89
C ALA A 204 23.36 -15.20 8.15
N THR A 205 22.48 -14.37 7.58
CA THR A 205 22.87 -13.11 6.91
C THR A 205 23.16 -12.04 7.96
N ALA A 206 22.34 -11.95 9.01
CA ALA A 206 22.52 -11.02 10.11
C ALA A 206 23.90 -11.17 10.78
N GLU A 207 24.32 -12.41 11.04
CA GLU A 207 25.63 -12.73 11.61
C GLU A 207 26.79 -12.16 10.75
N GLN A 208 26.69 -12.24 9.42
CA GLN A 208 27.71 -11.71 8.51
C GLN A 208 27.86 -10.18 8.61
N TYR A 209 26.78 -9.49 9.00
CA TYR A 209 26.77 -8.02 9.18
C TYR A 209 26.87 -7.59 10.63
N GLY A 210 27.09 -8.53 11.56
CA GLY A 210 27.31 -8.27 12.99
C GLY A 210 26.07 -7.74 13.71
N ILE A 211 24.86 -8.12 13.28
CA ILE A 211 23.60 -7.74 13.91
C ILE A 211 22.80 -8.96 14.39
N ASP A 212 21.96 -8.74 15.37
CA ASP A 212 21.00 -9.70 15.90
C ASP A 212 19.65 -9.02 16.17
N ALA A 213 18.69 -9.78 16.71
CA ALA A 213 17.34 -9.29 16.98
C ALA A 213 17.27 -8.22 18.09
N SER A 214 18.33 -8.00 18.86
CA SER A 214 18.42 -6.96 19.90
C SER A 214 19.17 -5.71 19.43
N SER A 215 19.72 -5.74 18.22
CA SER A 215 20.46 -4.62 17.65
C SER A 215 19.53 -3.42 17.40
N PRO A 216 20.02 -2.18 17.57
CA PRO A 216 19.19 -0.99 17.38
C PRO A 216 18.78 -0.79 15.91
N PRO A 217 17.71 -0.02 15.66
CA PRO A 217 17.21 0.27 14.30
C PRO A 217 18.26 0.72 13.31
N GLU A 218 19.15 1.61 13.73
CA GLU A 218 20.25 2.12 12.91
C GLU A 218 21.16 0.99 12.42
N ALA A 219 21.53 0.05 13.29
CA ALA A 219 22.36 -1.09 12.92
C ALA A 219 21.69 -1.98 11.87
N HIS A 220 20.37 -2.22 12.01
CA HIS A 220 19.59 -2.95 11.02
C HIS A 220 19.54 -2.25 9.67
N ILE A 221 19.32 -0.94 9.65
CA ILE A 221 19.28 -0.12 8.43
C ILE A 221 20.65 -0.15 7.74
N ARG A 222 21.71 0.14 8.47
CA ARG A 222 23.08 0.13 7.94
C ARG A 222 23.47 -1.24 7.38
N ALA A 223 23.18 -2.32 8.09
CA ALA A 223 23.46 -3.67 7.63
C ALA A 223 22.73 -3.99 6.32
N ALA A 224 21.45 -3.61 6.22
CA ALA A 224 20.65 -3.82 5.01
C ALA A 224 21.24 -3.05 3.82
N ILE A 225 21.63 -1.81 4.00
CA ILE A 225 22.21 -0.99 2.93
C ILE A 225 23.55 -1.55 2.47
N LEU A 226 24.38 -2.05 3.39
CA LEU A 226 25.62 -2.72 3.03
C LEU A 226 25.37 -4.03 2.25
N TYR A 227 24.34 -4.79 2.62
CA TYR A 227 23.95 -6.00 1.88
C TYR A 227 23.39 -5.65 0.50
N LEU A 228 22.53 -4.66 0.40
CA LEU A 228 22.01 -4.16 -0.89
C LEU A 228 23.13 -3.66 -1.79
N ARG A 229 24.10 -2.92 -1.26
CA ARG A 229 25.29 -2.48 -1.99
C ARG A 229 26.10 -3.65 -2.54
N TRP A 230 26.32 -4.68 -1.72
CA TRP A 230 27.01 -5.88 -2.18
C TRP A 230 26.26 -6.58 -3.34
N LEU A 231 24.93 -6.63 -3.29
CA LEU A 231 24.09 -7.15 -4.37
C LEU A 231 24.14 -6.24 -5.61
N ASP A 232 24.12 -4.92 -5.43
CA ASP A 232 24.22 -3.95 -6.53
C ASP A 232 25.58 -4.04 -7.24
N ASP A 233 26.67 -4.10 -6.48
CA ASP A 233 28.05 -4.30 -7.01
C ASP A 233 28.18 -5.59 -7.84
N TYR A 234 27.43 -6.66 -7.46
CA TYR A 234 27.38 -7.88 -8.21
C TYR A 234 26.67 -7.70 -9.58
N TRP A 235 25.49 -7.06 -9.56
CA TRP A 235 24.68 -6.89 -10.77
C TRP A 235 25.20 -5.76 -11.67
N GLN A 236 25.85 -4.73 -11.15
CA GLN A 236 26.39 -3.61 -11.92
C GLN A 236 27.35 -4.05 -13.01
N LYS A 237 28.07 -5.14 -12.81
CA LYS A 237 29.00 -5.72 -13.79
C LYS A 237 28.27 -6.28 -15.03
N ARG A 238 26.96 -6.43 -15.00
CA ARG A 238 26.12 -7.08 -16.02
C ARG A 238 24.98 -6.20 -16.51
N ILE A 239 24.46 -5.36 -15.62
CA ILE A 239 23.27 -4.52 -15.86
C ILE A 239 23.68 -3.08 -15.59
N PHE A 240 23.86 -2.30 -16.66
CA PHE A 240 24.35 -0.93 -16.57
C PHE A 240 23.22 0.07 -16.26
N ASP A 241 21.98 -0.24 -16.67
CA ASP A 241 20.82 0.57 -16.36
C ASP A 241 20.47 0.44 -14.87
N PRO A 242 20.53 1.54 -14.08
CA PRO A 242 20.25 1.49 -12.65
C PRO A 242 18.80 1.09 -12.33
N GLU A 243 17.82 1.54 -13.12
CA GLU A 243 16.41 1.24 -12.88
C GLU A 243 16.13 -0.25 -13.13
N GLU A 244 16.76 -0.82 -14.16
CA GLU A 244 16.66 -2.24 -14.42
C GLU A 244 17.37 -3.05 -13.32
N ARG A 245 18.58 -2.64 -12.94
CA ARG A 245 19.41 -3.31 -11.94
C ARG A 245 18.74 -3.39 -10.56
N ILE A 246 18.04 -2.35 -10.14
CA ILE A 246 17.27 -2.31 -8.88
C ILE A 246 16.32 -3.51 -8.77
N ARG A 247 15.67 -3.93 -9.84
CA ARG A 247 14.76 -5.09 -9.84
C ARG A 247 15.48 -6.39 -9.49
N PHE A 248 16.66 -6.58 -10.04
CA PHE A 248 17.50 -7.76 -9.76
C PHE A 248 18.06 -7.74 -8.34
N VAL A 249 18.42 -6.56 -7.83
CA VAL A 249 18.90 -6.38 -6.45
C VAL A 249 17.79 -6.70 -5.46
N LEU A 250 16.59 -6.13 -5.66
CA LEU A 250 15.43 -6.39 -4.80
C LEU A 250 15.03 -7.87 -4.82
N ALA A 251 14.99 -8.50 -5.99
CA ALA A 251 14.73 -9.92 -6.11
C ALA A 251 15.79 -10.78 -5.41
N SER A 252 17.06 -10.37 -5.52
CA SER A 252 18.19 -11.06 -4.86
C SER A 252 18.14 -10.92 -3.33
N TYR A 253 17.68 -9.79 -2.84
CA TYR A 253 17.46 -9.58 -1.41
C TYR A 253 16.40 -10.54 -0.86
N ASN A 254 15.28 -10.66 -1.55
CA ASN A 254 14.13 -11.48 -1.13
C ASN A 254 14.37 -12.98 -1.30
N ALA A 255 14.79 -13.41 -2.51
CA ALA A 255 14.90 -14.82 -2.85
C ALA A 255 16.31 -15.41 -2.61
N GLY A 256 17.31 -14.54 -2.47
CA GLY A 256 18.72 -14.90 -2.50
C GLY A 256 19.33 -14.82 -3.91
N LEU A 257 20.55 -14.31 -3.98
CA LEU A 257 21.29 -14.06 -5.22
C LEU A 257 21.35 -15.30 -6.14
N GLY A 258 21.57 -16.47 -5.57
CA GLY A 258 21.67 -17.72 -6.33
C GLY A 258 20.40 -18.05 -7.13
N HIS A 259 19.23 -17.80 -6.56
CA HIS A 259 17.96 -18.03 -7.26
C HIS A 259 17.74 -17.05 -8.41
N VAL A 260 18.21 -15.82 -8.31
CA VAL A 260 18.16 -14.84 -9.40
C VAL A 260 19.14 -15.22 -10.52
N ILE A 261 20.34 -15.67 -10.16
CA ILE A 261 21.33 -16.20 -11.14
C ILE A 261 20.73 -17.38 -11.92
N ASP A 262 20.09 -18.33 -11.24
CA ASP A 262 19.43 -19.44 -11.92
C ASP A 262 18.34 -18.96 -12.90
N ALA A 263 17.53 -17.97 -12.49
CA ALA A 263 16.48 -17.41 -13.32
C ALA A 263 17.07 -16.70 -14.57
N THR A 264 18.20 -16.00 -14.44
CA THR A 264 18.92 -15.43 -15.60
C THR A 264 19.46 -16.53 -16.53
N GLY A 265 20.00 -17.63 -15.97
CA GLY A 265 20.46 -18.78 -16.73
C GLY A 265 19.33 -19.45 -17.54
N LEU A 266 18.17 -19.65 -16.91
CA LEU A 266 16.97 -20.17 -17.59
C LEU A 266 16.48 -19.23 -18.70
N ALA A 267 16.42 -17.91 -18.44
CA ALA A 267 16.05 -16.94 -19.46
C ALA A 267 16.96 -17.04 -20.69
N ALA A 268 18.28 -17.03 -20.48
CA ALA A 268 19.26 -17.12 -21.53
C ALA A 268 19.14 -18.44 -22.34
N SER A 269 18.99 -19.58 -21.66
CA SER A 269 18.89 -20.91 -22.32
C SER A 269 17.64 -21.06 -23.20
N LEU A 270 16.59 -20.25 -22.88
CA LEU A 270 15.32 -20.26 -23.61
C LEU A 270 15.17 -19.08 -24.59
N GLY A 271 16.25 -18.31 -24.83
CA GLY A 271 16.31 -17.24 -25.84
C GLY A 271 15.72 -15.90 -25.37
N TYR A 272 15.58 -15.70 -24.07
CA TYR A 272 15.17 -14.43 -23.45
C TYR A 272 16.38 -13.62 -23.01
N ASP A 273 16.20 -12.31 -22.83
CA ASP A 273 17.26 -11.44 -22.34
C ASP A 273 17.52 -11.68 -20.83
N PRO A 274 18.69 -12.22 -20.44
CA PRO A 274 19.00 -12.56 -19.05
C PRO A 274 19.24 -11.34 -18.16
N PHE A 275 19.29 -10.14 -18.74
CA PHE A 275 19.57 -8.88 -18.03
C PHE A 275 18.41 -7.88 -18.10
N ARG A 276 17.24 -8.35 -18.55
CA ARG A 276 15.97 -7.61 -18.46
C ARG A 276 15.00 -8.34 -17.57
N TRP A 277 14.35 -7.55 -16.69
CA TRP A 277 13.43 -8.11 -15.70
C TRP A 277 12.06 -8.42 -16.30
N ASP A 278 11.35 -7.37 -16.74
CA ASP A 278 9.97 -7.50 -17.20
C ASP A 278 9.89 -8.29 -18.51
N ASN A 279 8.95 -9.24 -18.58
CA ASN A 279 8.73 -10.18 -19.70
C ASN A 279 9.94 -11.05 -20.04
N ASN A 280 10.95 -11.11 -19.20
CA ASN A 280 12.15 -11.89 -19.32
C ASN A 280 12.44 -12.66 -18.02
N VAL A 281 13.41 -12.22 -17.20
CA VAL A 281 13.85 -12.96 -16.02
C VAL A 281 12.75 -13.15 -14.97
N ALA A 282 11.87 -12.18 -14.83
CA ALA A 282 10.74 -12.24 -13.88
C ALA A 282 9.84 -13.47 -14.12
N GLU A 283 9.59 -13.83 -15.39
CA GLU A 283 8.75 -14.97 -15.74
C GLU A 283 9.38 -16.31 -15.33
N PHE A 284 10.72 -16.38 -15.31
CA PHE A 284 11.44 -17.60 -14.96
C PHE A 284 11.41 -17.93 -13.47
N PHE A 285 11.08 -16.97 -12.62
CA PHE A 285 10.74 -17.29 -11.23
C PHE A 285 9.48 -18.13 -11.11
N PHE A 286 8.44 -17.87 -11.91
CA PHE A 286 7.21 -18.68 -11.88
C PHE A 286 7.47 -20.11 -12.36
N VAL A 287 8.21 -20.26 -13.45
CA VAL A 287 8.48 -21.58 -13.99
C VAL A 287 9.46 -22.37 -13.13
N LYS A 288 10.38 -21.70 -12.42
CA LYS A 288 11.34 -22.34 -11.52
C LYS A 288 10.68 -23.08 -10.33
N SER A 289 9.39 -22.88 -10.08
CA SER A 289 8.61 -23.68 -9.13
C SER A 289 8.21 -25.07 -9.68
N LYS A 290 8.36 -25.31 -11.00
CA LYS A 290 7.99 -26.58 -11.63
C LYS A 290 9.21 -27.49 -11.77
N THR A 291 9.01 -28.80 -11.56
CA THR A 291 10.08 -29.81 -11.58
C THR A 291 10.90 -29.79 -12.87
N GLU A 292 10.24 -29.64 -14.02
CA GLU A 292 10.87 -29.62 -15.34
C GLU A 292 11.92 -28.50 -15.49
N PHE A 293 11.78 -27.38 -14.73
CA PHE A 293 12.71 -26.25 -14.80
C PHE A 293 13.75 -26.27 -13.68
N TYR A 294 13.37 -26.55 -12.42
CA TYR A 294 14.36 -26.50 -11.34
C TYR A 294 15.35 -27.70 -11.38
N THR A 295 15.10 -28.71 -12.23
CA THR A 295 16.04 -29.83 -12.49
C THR A 295 16.93 -29.60 -13.71
N MET A 296 16.76 -28.50 -14.43
CA MET A 296 17.60 -28.15 -15.57
C MET A 296 19.05 -27.88 -15.14
N GLN A 297 20.02 -28.12 -16.07
CA GLN A 297 21.44 -27.95 -15.79
C GLN A 297 21.84 -26.51 -15.41
N GLU A 298 21.10 -25.54 -15.88
CA GLU A 298 21.25 -24.11 -15.61
C GLU A 298 20.88 -23.74 -14.18
N VAL A 299 20.05 -24.55 -13.50
CA VAL A 299 19.56 -24.30 -12.15
C VAL A 299 20.44 -25.02 -11.13
N LYS A 300 21.22 -24.24 -10.37
CA LYS A 300 22.15 -24.76 -9.35
C LYS A 300 21.60 -24.66 -7.93
N HIS A 301 20.61 -23.79 -7.70
CA HIS A 301 20.06 -23.51 -6.38
C HIS A 301 18.67 -24.13 -6.16
N GLY A 302 18.22 -24.97 -7.12
CA GLY A 302 17.02 -25.79 -7.01
C GLY A 302 15.71 -25.00 -7.01
N TYR A 303 14.71 -25.54 -6.32
CA TYR A 303 13.36 -24.99 -6.24
C TYR A 303 13.32 -23.57 -5.63
N CYS A 304 12.50 -22.69 -6.24
CA CYS A 304 12.15 -21.39 -5.69
C CYS A 304 10.63 -21.17 -5.81
N ARG A 305 9.99 -20.63 -4.79
CA ARG A 305 8.58 -20.21 -4.82
C ARG A 305 8.46 -18.88 -5.56
N GLY A 306 8.44 -18.94 -6.88
CA GLY A 306 8.67 -17.81 -7.78
C GLY A 306 7.65 -16.68 -7.76
N THR A 307 6.44 -16.88 -7.21
CA THR A 307 5.45 -15.81 -7.06
C THR A 307 5.89 -14.74 -6.05
N GLU A 308 6.65 -15.13 -5.05
CA GLU A 308 7.04 -14.25 -3.95
C GLU A 308 8.05 -13.16 -4.39
N PRO A 309 9.20 -13.48 -5.02
CA PRO A 309 10.15 -12.48 -5.50
C PRO A 309 9.55 -11.54 -6.56
N TYR A 310 8.72 -12.06 -7.46
CA TYR A 310 8.04 -11.26 -8.47
C TYR A 310 7.13 -10.20 -7.82
N GLU A 311 6.24 -10.64 -6.92
CA GLU A 311 5.33 -9.75 -6.22
C GLU A 311 6.07 -8.78 -5.28
N TYR A 312 7.18 -9.21 -4.70
CA TYR A 312 8.03 -8.38 -3.85
C TYR A 312 8.56 -7.16 -4.61
N VAL A 313 9.23 -7.39 -5.73
CA VAL A 313 9.75 -6.31 -6.59
C VAL A 313 8.63 -5.35 -7.02
N LYS A 314 7.53 -5.90 -7.54
CA LYS A 314 6.39 -5.10 -8.00
C LYS A 314 5.78 -4.22 -6.90
N LYS A 315 5.59 -4.76 -5.70
CA LYS A 315 5.02 -4.02 -4.57
C LYS A 315 5.93 -2.89 -4.10
N ILE A 316 7.24 -3.13 -4.03
CA ILE A 316 8.20 -2.11 -3.62
C ILE A 316 8.25 -0.96 -4.63
N LEU A 317 8.35 -1.26 -5.92
CA LEU A 317 8.39 -0.22 -6.95
C LEU A 317 7.09 0.60 -6.98
N HIS A 318 5.93 -0.05 -6.86
CA HIS A 318 4.66 0.65 -6.75
C HIS A 318 4.58 1.56 -5.50
N GLN A 319 5.08 1.07 -4.36
CA GLN A 319 5.11 1.87 -3.13
C GLN A 319 6.11 3.03 -3.24
N TYR A 320 7.23 2.81 -3.90
CA TYR A 320 8.23 3.83 -4.19
C TYR A 320 7.67 4.96 -5.07
N ASP A 321 6.97 4.61 -6.16
CA ASP A 321 6.31 5.59 -7.02
C ASP A 321 5.28 6.42 -6.24
N HIS A 322 4.53 5.77 -5.35
CA HIS A 322 3.62 6.47 -4.46
C HIS A 322 4.38 7.45 -3.54
N TYR A 323 5.45 7.02 -2.88
CA TYR A 323 6.23 7.90 -2.01
C TYR A 323 6.83 9.08 -2.78
N ARG A 324 7.33 8.87 -3.99
CA ARG A 324 7.83 9.97 -4.85
C ARG A 324 6.76 10.98 -5.22
N SER A 325 5.53 10.53 -5.42
CA SER A 325 4.42 11.42 -5.80
C SER A 325 3.94 12.33 -4.67
N VAL A 326 4.22 11.97 -3.40
CA VAL A 326 3.72 12.69 -2.22
C VAL A 326 4.81 13.34 -1.37
N ILE A 327 6.04 12.83 -1.44
CA ILE A 327 7.21 13.37 -0.74
C ILE A 327 8.18 13.92 -1.77
N HIS A 328 8.28 15.24 -1.82
CA HIS A 328 9.24 15.96 -2.65
C HIS A 328 10.51 16.26 -1.83
N ASP A 329 11.68 16.11 -2.44
CA ASP A 329 12.93 16.57 -1.84
C ASP A 329 12.89 18.10 -1.77
N THR A 330 12.97 18.63 -0.56
CA THR A 330 13.10 20.07 -0.28
C THR A 330 14.56 20.49 -0.34
#